data_d8a1bc2af81785e16427a52efe3de8a5
#
_entry.id   d8a1bc2af81785e16427a52efe3de8a5
#
_cell.length_a   1.000
_cell.length_b   1.000
_cell.length_c   1.000
_cell.angle_alpha   90.00
_cell.angle_beta   90.00
_cell.angle_gamma   90.00
#
_symmetry.space_group_name_H-M   'P 1'
#
loop_
_entity.id
_entity.type
_entity.pdbx_description
1 polymer ?
#
loop_
_entity_poly.entity_id
_entity_poly.type
_entity_poly.pdbx_seq_one_letter_code
_entity_poly.pdbx_strand_id
1 'polypeptide(L)'
;MFSNFKKEKFTIENSDFGKAEITFRHGGTGEPLLLLHGNPMSHITWHKVADSLQKKFYVVASDLRGYGESIGPEDGGENHINYSFRAMASDQVLLMKSLGFEKFRVVGHDRGARTSHRMCLDFPEKIIKVGIFDILPNRHIWTVQKKNWSMTKWHWLLMMQPYDLPEKLLSSVPAKYYMEKKLSKRGAT
;
A
#
# COMPACT_ATOMS: atom_id res chain seq x y z
N MET A 1 18.20 -11.75 -0.86
CA MET A 1 16.96 -10.96 -0.71
C MET A 1 16.58 -10.41 -2.07
N PHE A 2 15.47 -10.79 -2.63
CA PHE A 2 15.07 -10.47 -4.00
C PHE A 2 16.11 -10.89 -5.06
N SER A 3 16.57 -12.14 -4.98
CA SER A 3 17.55 -12.69 -5.91
C SER A 3 16.99 -12.70 -7.33
N ASN A 4 17.74 -12.13 -8.27
CA ASN A 4 17.34 -11.97 -9.67
C ASN A 4 16.11 -11.06 -9.93
N PHE A 5 15.72 -10.23 -8.98
CA PHE A 5 14.74 -9.18 -9.20
C PHE A 5 15.41 -7.92 -9.75
N LYS A 6 14.82 -7.32 -10.76
CA LYS A 6 15.13 -5.96 -11.17
C LYS A 6 14.41 -4.96 -10.28
N LYS A 7 15.01 -3.82 -10.01
CA LYS A 7 14.39 -2.68 -9.34
C LYS A 7 14.21 -1.57 -10.34
N GLU A 8 12.99 -1.10 -10.50
CA GLU A 8 12.63 -0.08 -11.47
C GLU A 8 11.66 0.93 -10.86
N LYS A 9 11.41 2.00 -11.60
CA LYS A 9 10.45 3.05 -11.29
C LYS A 9 9.49 3.23 -12.44
N PHE A 10 8.23 3.42 -12.12
CA PHE A 10 7.17 3.70 -13.07
C PHE A 10 6.56 5.07 -12.78
N THR A 11 6.64 6.00 -13.72
CA THR A 11 6.10 7.34 -13.60
C THR A 11 4.67 7.40 -14.14
N ILE A 12 3.77 7.96 -13.35
CA ILE A 12 2.39 8.23 -13.69
C ILE A 12 2.25 9.75 -13.84
N GLU A 13 2.23 10.24 -15.09
CA GLU A 13 2.13 11.66 -15.40
C GLU A 13 0.69 12.19 -15.36
N ASN A 14 -0.25 11.37 -15.84
CA ASN A 14 -1.64 11.76 -16.00
C ASN A 14 -2.54 10.78 -15.25
N SER A 15 -3.04 11.19 -14.10
CA SER A 15 -4.09 10.49 -13.37
C SER A 15 -5.01 11.48 -12.67
N ASP A 16 -6.24 11.05 -12.39
CA ASP A 16 -7.21 11.83 -11.62
C ASP A 16 -6.74 12.12 -10.18
N PHE A 17 -5.65 11.46 -9.76
CA PHE A 17 -5.11 11.51 -8.39
C PHE A 17 -3.71 12.15 -8.33
N GLY A 18 -3.36 12.98 -9.32
CA GLY A 18 -2.08 13.63 -9.43
C GLY A 18 -0.94 12.71 -9.88
N LYS A 19 0.23 13.30 -10.08
CA LYS A 19 1.44 12.60 -10.50
C LYS A 19 1.98 11.68 -9.41
N ALA A 20 2.54 10.54 -9.82
CA ALA A 20 3.21 9.63 -8.91
C ALA A 20 4.40 8.92 -9.59
N GLU A 21 5.39 8.53 -8.79
CA GLU A 21 6.45 7.64 -9.22
C GLU A 21 6.43 6.40 -8.31
N ILE A 22 6.19 5.24 -8.89
CA ILE A 22 6.08 3.98 -8.16
C ILE A 22 7.36 3.18 -8.30
N THR A 23 8.06 2.98 -7.20
CA THR A 23 9.21 2.08 -7.11
C THR A 23 8.75 0.65 -6.90
N PHE A 24 9.31 -0.28 -7.65
CA PHE A 24 8.97 -1.69 -7.55
C PHE A 24 10.15 -2.61 -7.86
N ARG A 25 10.04 -3.84 -7.41
CA ARG A 25 10.92 -4.95 -7.83
C ARG A 25 10.09 -5.98 -8.56
N HIS A 26 10.66 -6.53 -9.62
CA HIS A 26 9.98 -7.57 -10.39
C HIS A 26 10.95 -8.65 -10.87
N GLY A 27 10.44 -9.86 -11.02
CA GLY A 27 11.24 -11.01 -11.49
C GLY A 27 10.45 -12.30 -11.53
N GLY A 28 11.07 -13.32 -12.06
CA GLY A 28 10.45 -14.63 -12.27
C GLY A 28 9.76 -14.78 -13.62
N THR A 29 9.03 -15.89 -13.78
CA THR A 29 8.28 -16.24 -14.98
C THR A 29 6.94 -16.85 -14.59
N GLY A 30 5.95 -16.80 -15.49
CA GLY A 30 4.62 -17.35 -15.25
C GLY A 30 3.56 -16.28 -15.07
N GLU A 31 2.47 -16.64 -14.37
CA GLU A 31 1.34 -15.72 -14.18
C GLU A 31 1.70 -14.53 -13.29
N PRO A 32 1.21 -13.32 -13.60
CA PRO A 32 1.55 -12.12 -12.86
C PRO A 32 0.95 -12.12 -11.44
N LEU A 33 1.81 -11.80 -10.45
CA LEU A 33 1.48 -11.69 -9.03
C LEU A 33 1.99 -10.37 -8.46
N LEU A 34 1.06 -9.48 -8.12
CA LEU A 34 1.35 -8.23 -7.45
C LEU A 34 1.36 -8.41 -5.93
N LEU A 35 2.39 -7.91 -5.25
CA LEU A 35 2.54 -7.95 -3.80
C LEU A 35 2.53 -6.52 -3.22
N LEU A 36 1.57 -6.22 -2.35
CA LEU A 36 1.36 -4.90 -1.74
C LEU A 36 1.59 -4.93 -0.23
N HIS A 37 2.51 -4.11 0.24
CA HIS A 37 2.89 -3.99 1.65
C HIS A 37 1.90 -3.16 2.49
N GLY A 38 2.11 -3.15 3.81
CA GLY A 38 1.35 -2.35 4.78
C GLY A 38 2.08 -1.10 5.28
N ASN A 39 1.47 -0.42 6.23
CA ASN A 39 2.01 0.75 6.89
C ASN A 39 2.70 0.36 8.24
N PRO A 40 3.93 0.81 8.51
CA PRO A 40 4.77 1.79 7.81
C PRO A 40 5.89 1.14 6.98
N MET A 41 5.59 0.15 6.19
CA MET A 41 6.56 -0.71 5.51
C MET A 41 6.78 -0.30 4.03
N SER A 42 7.55 -1.11 3.31
CA SER A 42 7.82 -1.00 1.87
C SER A 42 7.76 -2.40 1.22
N HIS A 43 8.02 -2.48 -0.08
CA HIS A 43 8.11 -3.75 -0.81
C HIS A 43 9.07 -4.76 -0.14
N ILE A 44 10.04 -4.29 0.65
CA ILE A 44 10.99 -5.15 1.38
C ILE A 44 10.29 -6.13 2.32
N THR A 45 9.08 -5.84 2.79
CA THR A 45 8.28 -6.77 3.60
C THR A 45 8.21 -8.18 3.00
N TRP A 46 8.22 -8.30 1.69
CA TRP A 46 8.06 -9.54 0.95
C TRP A 46 9.37 -10.34 0.75
N HIS A 47 10.50 -9.83 1.24
CA HIS A 47 11.84 -10.38 0.97
C HIS A 47 12.01 -11.88 1.31
N LYS A 48 11.29 -12.37 2.33
CA LYS A 48 11.40 -13.79 2.76
C LYS A 48 10.66 -14.76 1.83
N VAL A 49 9.66 -14.26 1.08
CA VAL A 49 8.81 -15.12 0.24
C VAL A 49 8.98 -14.86 -1.25
N ALA A 50 9.47 -13.69 -1.64
CA ALA A 50 9.60 -13.29 -3.05
C ALA A 50 10.45 -14.30 -3.86
N ASP A 51 11.60 -14.71 -3.32
CA ASP A 51 12.51 -15.66 -3.97
C ASP A 51 11.88 -17.05 -4.19
N SER A 52 10.93 -17.45 -3.36
CA SER A 52 10.17 -18.69 -3.55
C SER A 52 9.02 -18.52 -4.54
N LEU A 53 8.34 -17.37 -4.50
CA LEU A 53 7.21 -17.06 -5.38
C LEU A 53 7.64 -16.91 -6.85
N GLN A 54 8.81 -16.28 -7.11
CA GLN A 54 9.32 -16.10 -8.48
C GLN A 54 9.58 -17.42 -9.25
N LYS A 55 9.64 -18.55 -8.55
CA LYS A 55 9.77 -19.87 -9.19
C LYS A 55 8.49 -20.30 -9.93
N LYS A 56 7.34 -19.68 -9.62
CA LYS A 56 6.03 -20.02 -10.17
C LYS A 56 5.28 -18.83 -10.76
N PHE A 57 5.66 -17.61 -10.41
CA PHE A 57 4.97 -16.38 -10.79
C PHE A 57 5.96 -15.35 -11.33
N TYR A 58 5.47 -14.50 -12.23
CA TYR A 58 6.11 -13.22 -12.45
C TYR A 58 5.69 -12.29 -11.31
N VAL A 59 6.59 -12.10 -10.35
CA VAL A 59 6.31 -11.33 -9.12
C VAL A 59 6.62 -9.86 -9.34
N VAL A 60 5.69 -9.00 -8.95
CA VAL A 60 5.86 -7.54 -8.85
C VAL A 60 5.61 -7.15 -7.40
N ALA A 61 6.64 -6.66 -6.71
CA ALA A 61 6.54 -6.15 -5.35
C ALA A 61 6.76 -4.63 -5.38
N SER A 62 5.73 -3.84 -5.15
CA SER A 62 5.75 -2.39 -5.30
C SER A 62 5.63 -1.67 -3.96
N ASP A 63 6.19 -0.46 -3.90
CA ASP A 63 5.88 0.51 -2.86
C ASP A 63 4.57 1.24 -3.23
N LEU A 64 3.67 1.38 -2.27
CA LEU A 64 2.49 2.24 -2.44
C LEU A 64 2.94 3.72 -2.51
N ARG A 65 2.17 4.59 -3.21
CA ARG A 65 2.49 6.03 -3.26
C ARG A 65 2.71 6.61 -1.86
N GLY A 66 3.77 7.41 -1.69
CA GLY A 66 4.16 7.98 -0.40
C GLY A 66 4.80 7.01 0.58
N TYR A 67 5.14 5.78 0.16
CA TYR A 67 5.84 4.78 0.96
C TYR A 67 7.14 4.35 0.29
N GLY A 68 8.09 3.92 1.13
CA GLY A 68 9.37 3.41 0.66
C GLY A 68 10.11 4.45 -0.19
N GLU A 69 10.32 4.12 -1.45
CA GLU A 69 10.93 5.01 -2.44
C GLU A 69 9.93 5.53 -3.48
N SER A 70 8.63 5.23 -3.31
CA SER A 70 7.56 5.76 -4.16
C SER A 70 7.18 7.17 -3.75
N ILE A 71 6.98 8.04 -4.73
CA ILE A 71 6.61 9.44 -4.55
C ILE A 71 5.15 9.62 -5.00
N GLY A 72 4.38 10.36 -4.23
CA GLY A 72 3.03 10.81 -4.61
C GLY A 72 3.01 12.33 -4.81
N PRO A 73 1.84 12.90 -5.14
CA PRO A 73 1.70 14.35 -5.26
C PRO A 73 2.00 15.07 -3.95
N GLU A 74 2.47 16.32 -4.03
CA GLU A 74 2.83 17.13 -2.87
C GLU A 74 1.63 17.44 -1.97
N ASP A 75 0.44 17.61 -2.56
CA ASP A 75 -0.79 17.82 -1.81
C ASP A 75 -1.68 16.56 -1.78
N GLY A 76 -2.53 16.49 -0.76
CA GLY A 76 -3.48 15.39 -0.60
C GLY A 76 -4.69 15.47 -1.53
N GLY A 77 -4.92 16.59 -2.18
CA GLY A 77 -6.17 16.90 -2.89
C GLY A 77 -7.35 17.09 -1.92
N GLU A 78 -8.50 17.43 -2.46
CA GLU A 78 -9.70 17.59 -1.65
C GLU A 78 -10.03 16.29 -0.90
N ASN A 79 -10.25 16.39 0.41
CA ASN A 79 -10.51 15.24 1.30
C ASN A 79 -9.44 14.12 1.19
N HIS A 80 -8.19 14.47 0.93
CA HIS A 80 -7.05 13.54 0.79
C HIS A 80 -7.23 12.49 -0.32
N ILE A 81 -8.01 12.81 -1.37
CA ILE A 81 -8.34 11.89 -2.45
C ILE A 81 -7.10 11.34 -3.16
N ASN A 82 -6.02 12.15 -3.25
CA ASN A 82 -4.76 11.78 -3.91
C ASN A 82 -4.01 10.65 -3.18
N TYR A 83 -4.33 10.39 -1.89
CA TYR A 83 -3.75 9.30 -1.10
C TYR A 83 -4.80 8.27 -0.65
N SER A 84 -5.96 8.27 -1.31
CA SER A 84 -7.01 7.27 -1.08
C SER A 84 -6.60 5.86 -1.54
N PHE A 85 -7.26 4.84 -1.02
CA PHE A 85 -7.07 3.47 -1.53
C PHE A 85 -7.45 3.31 -3.00
N ARG A 86 -8.33 4.18 -3.52
CA ARG A 86 -8.68 4.23 -4.94
C ARG A 86 -7.50 4.73 -5.78
N ALA A 87 -6.86 5.81 -5.34
CA ALA A 87 -5.65 6.32 -5.99
C ALA A 87 -4.54 5.27 -6.01
N MET A 88 -4.27 4.64 -4.85
CA MET A 88 -3.28 3.57 -4.74
C MET A 88 -3.63 2.36 -5.62
N ALA A 89 -4.90 1.97 -5.73
CA ALA A 89 -5.34 0.88 -6.60
C ALA A 89 -5.13 1.22 -8.08
N SER A 90 -5.48 2.45 -8.49
CA SER A 90 -5.27 2.95 -9.85
C SER A 90 -3.79 2.89 -10.25
N ASP A 91 -2.88 3.35 -9.38
CA ASP A 91 -1.44 3.27 -9.62
C ASP A 91 -0.98 1.86 -9.95
N GLN A 92 -1.41 0.90 -9.14
CA GLN A 92 -0.98 -0.48 -9.27
C GLN A 92 -1.54 -1.14 -10.55
N VAL A 93 -2.76 -0.79 -10.94
CA VAL A 93 -3.34 -1.24 -12.21
C VAL A 93 -2.57 -0.67 -13.39
N LEU A 94 -2.21 0.62 -13.34
CA LEU A 94 -1.40 1.27 -14.37
C LEU A 94 0.02 0.66 -14.45
N LEU A 95 0.65 0.40 -13.30
CA LEU A 95 1.93 -0.29 -13.23
C LEU A 95 1.85 -1.68 -13.89
N MET A 96 0.87 -2.50 -13.52
CA MET A 96 0.74 -3.85 -14.09
C MET A 96 0.46 -3.79 -15.59
N LYS A 97 -0.35 -2.84 -16.05
CA LYS A 97 -0.60 -2.61 -17.47
C LYS A 97 0.68 -2.20 -18.22
N SER A 98 1.53 -1.34 -17.64
CA SER A 98 2.79 -0.92 -18.26
C SER A 98 3.78 -2.09 -18.44
N LEU A 99 3.67 -3.11 -17.60
CA LEU A 99 4.42 -4.36 -17.70
C LEU A 99 3.78 -5.38 -18.69
N GLY A 100 2.67 -5.02 -19.34
CA GLY A 100 1.95 -5.87 -20.31
C GLY A 100 0.93 -6.82 -19.69
N PHE A 101 0.58 -6.65 -18.40
CA PHE A 101 -0.35 -7.53 -17.70
C PHE A 101 -1.75 -6.90 -17.62
N GLU A 102 -2.67 -7.37 -18.46
CA GLU A 102 -4.06 -6.95 -18.46
C GLU A 102 -4.88 -7.56 -17.31
N LYS A 103 -4.49 -8.74 -16.82
CA LYS A 103 -5.08 -9.42 -15.67
C LYS A 103 -3.98 -10.01 -14.79
N PHE A 104 -4.16 -9.94 -13.48
CA PHE A 104 -3.16 -10.42 -12.53
C PHE A 104 -3.78 -10.90 -11.21
N ARG A 105 -2.96 -11.61 -10.42
CA ARG A 105 -3.25 -11.93 -9.03
C ARG A 105 -2.68 -10.84 -8.14
N VAL A 106 -3.34 -10.55 -7.03
CA VAL A 106 -2.83 -9.59 -6.06
C VAL A 106 -2.87 -10.16 -4.65
N VAL A 107 -1.83 -9.92 -3.89
CA VAL A 107 -1.73 -10.22 -2.47
C VAL A 107 -1.35 -8.95 -1.74
N GLY A 108 -2.15 -8.59 -0.74
CA GLY A 108 -1.90 -7.41 0.07
C GLY A 108 -1.92 -7.70 1.57
N HIS A 109 -1.10 -6.96 2.30
CA HIS A 109 -1.07 -6.95 3.75
C HIS A 109 -1.38 -5.54 4.27
N ASP A 110 -2.19 -5.40 5.34
CA ASP A 110 -2.57 -4.13 5.98
C ASP A 110 -3.10 -3.09 4.96
N ARG A 111 -2.43 -1.96 4.72
CA ARG A 111 -2.84 -0.97 3.71
C ARG A 111 -2.83 -1.55 2.29
N GLY A 112 -1.87 -2.40 1.98
CA GLY A 112 -1.84 -3.12 0.70
C GLY A 112 -3.06 -4.03 0.52
N ALA A 113 -3.53 -4.68 1.58
CA ALA A 113 -4.75 -5.48 1.55
C ALA A 113 -6.00 -4.62 1.33
N ARG A 114 -6.06 -3.41 1.92
CA ARG A 114 -7.15 -2.45 1.67
C ARG A 114 -7.14 -1.93 0.24
N THR A 115 -5.93 -1.66 -0.28
CA THR A 115 -5.73 -1.29 -1.70
C THR A 115 -6.18 -2.43 -2.61
N SER A 116 -5.81 -3.68 -2.31
CA SER A 116 -6.24 -4.86 -3.07
C SER A 116 -7.77 -5.06 -3.03
N HIS A 117 -8.39 -4.87 -1.86
CA HIS A 117 -9.85 -4.90 -1.73
C HIS A 117 -10.51 -3.80 -2.57
N ARG A 118 -9.97 -2.58 -2.53
CA ARG A 118 -10.47 -1.47 -3.36
C ARG A 118 -10.30 -1.75 -4.85
N MET A 119 -9.17 -2.35 -5.23
CA MET A 119 -8.89 -2.75 -6.61
C MET A 119 -9.92 -3.77 -7.12
N CYS A 120 -10.34 -4.74 -6.30
CA CYS A 120 -11.40 -5.69 -6.67
C CYS A 120 -12.77 -5.02 -6.91
N LEU A 121 -13.04 -3.89 -6.24
CA LEU A 121 -14.30 -3.15 -6.42
C LEU A 121 -14.27 -2.25 -7.66
N ASP A 122 -13.14 -1.60 -7.93
CA ASP A 122 -13.04 -0.61 -9.03
C ASP A 122 -12.59 -1.24 -10.37
N PHE A 123 -11.85 -2.36 -10.32
CA PHE A 123 -11.27 -3.03 -11.49
C PHE A 123 -11.47 -4.56 -11.44
N PRO A 124 -12.70 -5.06 -11.21
CA PRO A 124 -12.94 -6.50 -11.02
C PRO A 124 -12.46 -7.35 -12.20
N GLU A 125 -12.51 -6.80 -13.43
CA GLU A 125 -12.09 -7.48 -14.64
C GLU A 125 -10.58 -7.69 -14.75
N LYS A 126 -9.78 -6.94 -13.96
CA LYS A 126 -8.32 -7.03 -13.92
C LYS A 126 -7.82 -8.07 -12.90
N ILE A 127 -8.64 -8.48 -11.96
CA ILE A 127 -8.23 -9.30 -10.83
C ILE A 127 -8.62 -10.77 -11.02
N ILE A 128 -7.63 -11.63 -11.20
CA ILE A 128 -7.83 -13.08 -11.31
C ILE A 128 -8.14 -13.70 -9.94
N LYS A 129 -7.33 -13.36 -8.93
CA LYS A 129 -7.48 -13.80 -7.54
C LYS A 129 -6.89 -12.75 -6.59
N VAL A 130 -7.46 -12.65 -5.40
CA VAL A 130 -6.96 -11.76 -4.34
C VAL A 130 -6.65 -12.54 -3.06
N GLY A 131 -5.51 -12.23 -2.44
CA GLY A 131 -5.14 -12.65 -1.08
C GLY A 131 -5.13 -11.43 -0.16
N ILE A 132 -5.88 -11.51 0.95
CA ILE A 132 -6.03 -10.42 1.92
C ILE A 132 -5.45 -10.87 3.26
N PHE A 133 -4.43 -10.16 3.75
CA PHE A 133 -3.80 -10.47 5.03
C PHE A 133 -3.99 -9.36 6.06
N ASP A 134 -4.35 -9.77 7.27
CA ASP A 134 -4.38 -8.98 8.50
C ASP A 134 -5.23 -7.70 8.43
N ILE A 135 -6.39 -7.76 7.74
CA ILE A 135 -7.38 -6.69 7.76
C ILE A 135 -8.82 -7.25 7.79
N LEU A 136 -9.72 -6.38 8.29
CA LEU A 136 -11.15 -6.50 8.09
C LEU A 136 -11.63 -5.43 7.10
N PRO A 137 -12.76 -5.64 6.40
CA PRO A 137 -13.35 -4.61 5.53
C PRO A 137 -13.57 -3.29 6.29
N ASN A 138 -13.25 -2.17 5.65
CA ASN A 138 -13.37 -0.84 6.29
C ASN A 138 -14.75 -0.60 6.87
N ARG A 139 -15.82 -0.91 6.12
CA ARG A 139 -17.19 -0.75 6.62
C ARG A 139 -17.40 -1.47 7.96
N HIS A 140 -16.95 -2.73 8.07
CA HIS A 140 -17.08 -3.49 9.32
C HIS A 140 -16.34 -2.81 10.47
N ILE A 141 -15.10 -2.37 10.26
CA ILE A 141 -14.31 -1.70 11.30
C ILE A 141 -15.02 -0.46 11.81
N TRP A 142 -15.53 0.39 10.92
CA TRP A 142 -16.20 1.64 11.31
C TRP A 142 -17.58 1.43 11.96
N THR A 143 -18.21 0.27 11.78
CA THR A 143 -19.48 -0.04 12.45
C THR A 143 -19.31 -0.68 13.84
N VAL A 144 -18.16 -1.32 14.11
CA VAL A 144 -17.95 -2.08 15.37
C VAL A 144 -16.96 -1.41 16.34
N GLN A 145 -16.62 -0.15 16.09
CA GLN A 145 -15.68 0.60 16.94
C GLN A 145 -16.13 0.67 18.40
N LYS A 146 -15.20 0.36 19.31
CA LYS A 146 -15.37 0.52 20.74
C LYS A 146 -14.21 1.36 21.32
N LYS A 147 -14.37 1.92 22.52
CA LYS A 147 -13.35 2.73 23.20
C LYS A 147 -11.96 2.09 23.16
N ASN A 148 -11.84 0.81 23.50
CA ASN A 148 -10.55 0.11 23.52
C ASN A 148 -9.91 0.03 22.13
N TRP A 149 -10.71 -0.18 21.07
CA TRP A 149 -10.22 -0.16 19.70
C TRP A 149 -9.69 1.24 19.34
N SER A 150 -10.45 2.28 19.60
CA SER A 150 -10.07 3.67 19.32
C SER A 150 -8.78 4.05 20.03
N MET A 151 -8.59 3.63 21.28
CA MET A 151 -7.37 3.88 22.05
C MET A 151 -6.15 3.14 21.48
N THR A 152 -6.31 1.93 20.95
CA THR A 152 -5.21 1.16 20.34
C THR A 152 -4.90 1.60 18.91
N LYS A 153 -5.88 2.16 18.21
CA LYS A 153 -5.77 2.64 16.82
C LYS A 153 -5.82 4.18 16.74
N TRP A 154 -5.41 4.87 17.82
CA TRP A 154 -5.44 6.33 17.91
C TRP A 154 -4.85 7.05 16.69
N HIS A 155 -3.79 6.47 16.08
CA HIS A 155 -3.16 7.04 14.89
C HIS A 155 -4.08 7.04 13.65
N TRP A 156 -5.08 6.14 13.58
CA TRP A 156 -6.08 6.20 12.52
C TRP A 156 -6.98 7.40 12.69
N LEU A 157 -7.41 7.66 13.94
CA LEU A 157 -8.27 8.81 14.23
C LEU A 157 -7.53 10.13 14.04
N LEU A 158 -6.24 10.18 14.39
CA LEU A 158 -5.40 11.34 14.13
C LEU A 158 -5.27 11.61 12.63
N MET A 159 -4.92 10.59 11.84
CA MET A 159 -4.71 10.72 10.39
C MET A 159 -5.98 11.05 9.59
N MET A 160 -7.16 10.95 10.21
CA MET A 160 -8.45 11.29 9.62
C MET A 160 -8.93 12.70 9.95
N GLN A 161 -8.18 13.44 10.75
CA GLN A 161 -8.58 14.81 11.07
C GLN A 161 -8.53 15.70 9.83
N PRO A 162 -9.46 16.67 9.71
CA PRO A 162 -9.51 17.55 8.56
C PRO A 162 -8.35 18.54 8.53
N TYR A 163 -8.20 19.19 7.40
CA TYR A 163 -7.18 20.18 7.11
C TYR A 163 -5.77 19.58 7.18
N ASP A 164 -4.79 20.39 7.56
CA ASP A 164 -3.38 20.03 7.73
C ASP A 164 -3.00 19.68 9.19
N LEU A 165 -3.98 19.40 10.03
CA LEU A 165 -3.77 19.14 11.46
C LEU A 165 -2.88 17.90 11.69
N PRO A 166 -3.10 16.75 11.04
CA PRO A 166 -2.22 15.60 11.20
C PRO A 166 -0.78 15.90 10.78
N GLU A 167 -0.59 16.57 9.66
CA GLU A 167 0.72 16.91 9.11
C GLU A 167 1.49 17.85 10.04
N LYS A 168 0.84 18.88 10.56
CA LYS A 168 1.45 19.84 11.50
C LYS A 168 1.82 19.16 12.83
N LEU A 169 0.94 18.34 13.37
CA LEU A 169 1.22 17.62 14.62
C LEU A 169 2.36 16.62 14.43
N LEU A 170 2.37 15.87 13.33
CA LEU A 170 3.41 14.87 13.08
C LEU A 170 4.76 15.50 12.75
N SER A 171 4.78 16.63 12.05
CA SER A 171 6.03 17.36 11.75
C SER A 171 6.62 18.08 12.97
N SER A 172 5.81 18.33 14.02
CA SER A 172 6.28 18.96 15.26
C SER A 172 7.02 18.01 16.21
N VAL A 173 6.99 16.69 15.93
CA VAL A 173 7.68 15.68 16.75
C VAL A 173 8.73 14.91 15.96
N PRO A 174 9.85 14.48 16.60
CA PRO A 174 10.83 13.65 15.92
C PRO A 174 10.19 12.35 15.41
N ALA A 175 10.47 11.97 14.15
CA ALA A 175 9.94 10.75 13.53
C ALA A 175 10.23 9.50 14.36
N LYS A 176 11.44 9.41 14.96
CA LYS A 176 11.82 8.32 15.87
C LYS A 176 10.87 8.20 17.05
N TYR A 177 10.55 9.31 17.72
CA TYR A 177 9.61 9.33 18.85
C TYR A 177 8.23 8.81 18.44
N TYR A 178 7.69 9.32 17.33
CA TYR A 178 6.40 8.89 16.81
C TYR A 178 6.38 7.38 16.52
N MET A 179 7.42 6.88 15.83
CA MET A 179 7.50 5.47 15.47
C MET A 179 7.64 4.55 16.67
N GLU A 180 8.44 4.92 17.67
CA GLU A 180 8.54 4.18 18.91
C GLU A 180 7.19 4.09 19.63
N LYS A 181 6.44 5.18 19.74
CA LYS A 181 5.11 5.18 20.38
C LYS A 181 4.06 4.42 19.59
N LYS A 182 4.13 4.48 18.25
CA LYS A 182 3.23 3.72 17.38
C LYS A 182 3.47 2.22 17.45
N LEU A 183 4.73 1.78 17.52
CA LEU A 183 5.14 0.37 17.47
C LEU A 183 5.28 -0.29 18.85
N SER A 184 5.48 0.48 19.92
CA SER A 184 5.77 -0.02 21.28
C SER A 184 4.72 -0.97 21.88
N LYS A 185 3.49 -0.99 21.37
CA LYS A 185 2.41 -1.89 21.81
C LYS A 185 2.21 -3.11 20.88
N ARG A 186 3.08 -3.31 19.90
CA ARG A 186 2.97 -4.39 18.93
C ARG A 186 4.00 -5.49 19.13
N GLY A 187 4.20 -5.88 20.42
CA GLY A 187 4.89 -7.14 20.70
C GLY A 187 6.33 -7.22 20.21
N ALA A 188 7.10 -6.16 20.35
CA ALA A 188 8.54 -6.27 20.46
C ALA A 188 8.86 -6.69 21.90
N THR A 189 8.52 -7.91 22.27
CA THR A 189 9.08 -8.67 23.37
C THR A 189 9.96 -9.74 22.79
#